data_0da120537836abe5a128cbcceebe0378
#
_entry.id   0da120537836abe5a128cbcceebe0378
#
_cell.length_a   1.000
_cell.length_b   1.000
_cell.length_c   1.000
_cell.angle_alpha   90.00
_cell.angle_beta   90.00
_cell.angle_gamma   90.00
#
_symmetry.space_group_name_H-M   'P 1'
#
loop_
_entity.id
_entity.type
_entity.pdbx_description
1 polymer ?
#
loop_
_entity_poly.entity_id
_entity_poly.type
_entity_poly.pdbx_seq_one_letter_code
_entity_poly.pdbx_strand_id
1 'polypeptide(L)'
;MVDTLTYLKRGGRITPAAAALGTLLKLKPVLQIQGEKLDAFAKARTIKQAKAIMINAIQSDIKNRFSQYSPERLVISMAHTDNLEAAEEFREEVLNAFPGLKAEDVEINDLSLSVSCHIGPGALAVTCSVCEE
;
A
#
# COMPACT_ATOMS: atom_id res chain seq x y z
N MET A 1 0.90 -3.56 1.67
CA MET A 1 1.47 -4.85 2.17
C MET A 1 1.51 -4.82 3.68
N VAL A 2 1.14 -5.91 4.31
CA VAL A 2 1.27 -6.07 5.78
C VAL A 2 2.23 -7.21 6.09
N ASP A 3 2.89 -7.11 7.24
CA ASP A 3 3.84 -8.14 7.68
C ASP A 3 3.12 -9.35 8.30
N THR A 4 2.00 -9.10 8.99
CA THR A 4 1.15 -10.13 9.60
C THR A 4 -0.32 -9.74 9.54
N LEU A 5 -1.21 -10.71 9.46
CA LEU A 5 -2.67 -10.51 9.53
C LEU A 5 -3.23 -10.66 10.96
N THR A 6 -2.38 -10.94 11.94
CA THR A 6 -2.81 -11.24 13.33
C THR A 6 -3.61 -10.10 13.93
N TYR A 7 -3.12 -8.88 13.82
CA TYR A 7 -3.76 -7.69 14.39
C TYR A 7 -5.08 -7.37 13.68
N LEU A 8 -5.11 -7.43 12.35
CA LEU A 8 -6.30 -7.19 11.54
C LEU A 8 -7.42 -8.20 11.83
N LYS A 9 -7.06 -9.47 12.02
CA LYS A 9 -8.01 -10.51 12.42
C LYS A 9 -8.62 -10.21 13.78
N ARG A 10 -7.79 -9.90 14.76
CA ARG A 10 -8.24 -9.56 16.12
C ARG A 10 -9.12 -8.32 16.15
N GLY A 11 -8.81 -7.33 15.33
CA GLY A 11 -9.56 -6.08 15.23
C GLY A 11 -10.83 -6.13 14.39
N GLY A 12 -11.07 -7.21 13.64
CA GLY A 12 -12.23 -7.34 12.76
C GLY A 12 -12.28 -6.35 11.58
N ARG A 13 -11.11 -5.79 11.17
CA ARG A 13 -10.99 -4.79 10.10
C ARG A 13 -10.59 -5.41 8.75
N ILE A 14 -10.82 -6.69 8.58
CA ILE A 14 -10.43 -7.44 7.40
C ILE A 14 -11.60 -8.30 6.92
N THR A 15 -11.73 -8.48 5.62
CA THR A 15 -12.74 -9.40 5.07
C THR A 15 -12.40 -10.85 5.37
N PRO A 16 -13.40 -11.77 5.40
CA PRO A 16 -13.15 -13.19 5.57
C PRO A 16 -12.20 -13.77 4.51
N ALA A 17 -12.30 -13.30 3.27
CA ALA A 17 -11.41 -13.72 2.18
C ALA A 17 -9.95 -13.35 2.46
N ALA A 18 -9.69 -12.12 2.89
CA ALA A 18 -8.35 -11.67 3.26
C ALA A 18 -7.86 -12.36 4.55
N ALA A 19 -8.74 -12.60 5.53
CA ALA A 19 -8.40 -13.32 6.75
C ALA A 19 -7.95 -14.77 6.49
N ALA A 20 -8.47 -15.41 5.46
CA ALA A 20 -8.06 -16.75 5.05
C ALA A 20 -6.60 -16.82 4.56
N LEU A 21 -6.02 -15.71 4.06
CA LEU A 21 -4.61 -15.63 3.66
C LEU A 21 -3.65 -15.85 4.83
N GLY A 22 -4.05 -15.47 6.04
CA GLY A 22 -3.20 -15.54 7.21
C GLY A 22 -2.98 -16.95 7.78
N THR A 23 -3.57 -17.98 7.18
CA THR A 23 -3.29 -19.39 7.52
C THR A 23 -2.05 -19.90 6.82
N LEU A 24 -1.55 -19.16 5.82
CA LEU A 24 -0.37 -19.50 5.04
C LEU A 24 0.86 -18.81 5.64
N LEU A 25 1.68 -19.58 6.32
CA LEU A 25 2.96 -19.13 6.88
C LEU A 25 3.86 -18.53 5.79
N LYS A 26 4.56 -17.43 6.11
CA LYS A 26 5.56 -16.76 5.26
C LYS A 26 5.02 -16.01 4.03
N LEU A 27 3.75 -15.61 4.00
CA LEU A 27 3.27 -14.70 2.97
C LEU A 27 3.39 -13.24 3.43
N LYS A 28 3.57 -12.36 2.46
CA LYS A 28 3.47 -10.90 2.57
C LYS A 28 2.21 -10.45 1.82
N PRO A 29 1.04 -10.47 2.47
CA PRO A 29 -0.21 -10.16 1.77
C PRO A 29 -0.24 -8.70 1.35
N VAL A 30 -0.66 -8.48 0.11
CA VAL A 30 -1.03 -7.15 -0.37
C VAL A 30 -2.54 -7.03 -0.22
N LEU A 31 -2.97 -5.99 0.48
CA LEU A 31 -4.37 -5.68 0.75
C LEU A 31 -4.73 -4.39 0.04
N GLN A 32 -6.00 -4.23 -0.28
CA GLN A 32 -6.56 -2.99 -0.84
C GLN A 32 -7.64 -2.43 0.07
N ILE A 33 -7.83 -1.12 0.00
CA ILE A 33 -8.95 -0.41 0.61
C ILE A 33 -9.81 0.14 -0.52
N GLN A 34 -11.00 -0.45 -0.69
CA GLN A 34 -12.03 0.03 -1.62
C GLN A 34 -13.38 -0.07 -0.90
N GLY A 35 -13.58 0.78 0.11
CA GLY A 35 -14.73 0.74 0.99
C GLY A 35 -14.33 0.78 2.45
N GLU A 36 -15.08 0.11 3.31
CA GLU A 36 -14.94 0.20 4.77
C GLU A 36 -13.89 -0.76 5.37
N LYS A 37 -13.51 -1.80 4.65
CA LYS A 37 -12.61 -2.86 5.16
C LYS A 37 -11.45 -3.11 4.21
N LEU A 38 -10.36 -3.59 4.80
CA LEU A 38 -9.24 -4.14 4.05
C LEU A 38 -9.63 -5.47 3.42
N ASP A 39 -9.46 -5.58 2.10
CA ASP A 39 -9.72 -6.79 1.34
C ASP A 39 -8.44 -7.36 0.72
N ALA A 40 -8.49 -8.62 0.31
CA ALA A 40 -7.38 -9.29 -0.34
C ALA A 40 -7.18 -8.71 -1.75
N PHE A 41 -5.94 -8.34 -2.08
CA PHE A 41 -5.56 -7.94 -3.43
C PHE A 41 -4.64 -8.99 -4.07
N ALA A 42 -3.54 -9.32 -3.40
CA ALA A 42 -2.58 -10.28 -3.92
C ALA A 42 -1.81 -11.00 -2.81
N LYS A 43 -1.20 -12.13 -3.18
CA LYS A 43 -0.30 -12.91 -2.32
C LYS A 43 1.12 -12.74 -2.82
N ALA A 44 2.00 -12.19 -2.00
CA ALA A 44 3.42 -12.15 -2.28
C ALA A 44 4.17 -13.08 -1.31
N ARG A 45 5.30 -13.61 -1.75
CA ARG A 45 6.18 -14.45 -0.92
C ARG A 45 7.33 -13.65 -0.32
N THR A 46 7.65 -12.52 -0.94
CA THR A 46 8.74 -11.64 -0.51
C THR A 46 8.27 -10.18 -0.48
N ILE A 47 8.94 -9.34 0.29
CA ILE A 47 8.69 -7.90 0.32
C ILE A 47 8.92 -7.30 -1.08
N LYS A 48 9.97 -7.70 -1.78
CA LYS A 48 10.26 -7.24 -3.15
C LYS A 48 9.10 -7.53 -4.10
N GLN A 49 8.55 -8.75 -4.05
CA GLN A 49 7.38 -9.10 -4.86
C GLN A 49 6.15 -8.27 -4.48
N ALA A 50 5.92 -8.04 -3.19
CA ALA A 50 4.80 -7.22 -2.72
C ALA A 50 4.92 -5.78 -3.20
N LYS A 51 6.11 -5.16 -3.11
CA LYS A 51 6.37 -3.81 -3.61
C LYS A 51 6.09 -3.71 -5.12
N ALA A 52 6.58 -4.65 -5.92
CA ALA A 52 6.31 -4.69 -7.36
C ALA A 52 4.82 -4.81 -7.69
N ILE A 53 4.07 -5.64 -6.96
CA ILE A 53 2.61 -5.77 -7.11
C ILE A 53 1.93 -4.43 -6.81
N MET A 54 2.33 -3.74 -5.76
CA MET A 54 1.75 -2.45 -5.37
C MET A 54 2.02 -1.38 -6.41
N ILE A 55 3.23 -1.27 -6.94
CA ILE A 55 3.58 -0.34 -8.03
C ILE A 55 2.74 -0.63 -9.28
N ASN A 56 2.66 -1.89 -9.70
CA ASN A 56 1.87 -2.28 -10.87
C ASN A 56 0.37 -1.96 -10.70
N ALA A 57 -0.16 -2.10 -9.48
CA ALA A 57 -1.53 -1.75 -9.18
C ALA A 57 -1.79 -0.23 -9.35
N ILE A 58 -0.90 0.61 -8.83
CA ILE A 58 -0.98 2.07 -9.01
C ILE A 58 -0.85 2.45 -10.48
N GLN A 59 0.08 1.87 -11.23
CA GLN A 59 0.21 2.11 -12.68
C GLN A 59 -1.07 1.72 -13.43
N SER A 60 -1.69 0.61 -13.06
CA SER A 60 -2.96 0.17 -13.63
C SER A 60 -4.11 1.12 -13.29
N ASP A 61 -4.18 1.60 -12.07
CA ASP A 61 -5.20 2.56 -11.64
C ASP A 61 -5.04 3.90 -12.37
N ILE A 62 -3.83 4.41 -12.53
CA ILE A 62 -3.56 5.63 -13.29
C ILE A 62 -4.04 5.47 -14.74
N LYS A 63 -3.73 4.34 -15.35
CA LYS A 63 -4.10 4.07 -16.76
C LYS A 63 -5.61 3.88 -16.96
N ASN A 64 -6.29 3.21 -16.03
CA ASN A 64 -7.66 2.75 -16.25
C ASN A 64 -8.71 3.56 -15.49
N ARG A 65 -8.38 4.08 -14.30
CA ARG A 65 -9.33 4.81 -13.43
C ARG A 65 -9.09 6.31 -13.43
N PHE A 66 -7.84 6.75 -13.61
CA PHE A 66 -7.46 8.16 -13.54
C PHE A 66 -7.03 8.74 -14.89
N SER A 67 -7.24 8.01 -16.00
CA SER A 67 -6.82 8.41 -17.34
C SER A 67 -7.42 9.75 -17.84
N GLN A 68 -8.54 10.19 -17.25
CA GLN A 68 -9.19 11.46 -17.55
C GLN A 68 -8.53 12.66 -16.84
N TYR A 69 -7.65 12.44 -15.87
CA TYR A 69 -6.98 13.50 -15.14
C TYR A 69 -5.60 13.76 -15.68
N SER A 70 -5.16 15.03 -15.68
CA SER A 70 -3.79 15.36 -16.04
C SER A 70 -2.81 14.77 -15.01
N PRO A 71 -1.60 14.35 -15.42
CA PRO A 71 -0.62 13.76 -14.51
C PRO A 71 -0.26 14.67 -13.32
N GLU A 72 -0.28 15.98 -13.52
CA GLU A 72 0.03 16.99 -12.49
C GLU A 72 -0.99 17.02 -11.34
N ARG A 73 -2.18 16.47 -11.57
CA ARG A 73 -3.24 16.35 -10.55
C ARG A 73 -3.16 15.04 -9.76
N LEU A 74 -2.31 14.13 -10.18
CA LEU A 74 -2.15 12.84 -9.51
C LEU A 74 -1.10 12.94 -8.42
N VAL A 75 -1.48 12.57 -7.21
CA VAL A 75 -0.60 12.55 -6.04
C VAL A 75 -0.39 11.11 -5.60
N ILE A 76 0.87 10.72 -5.48
CA ILE A 76 1.26 9.45 -4.89
C ILE A 76 1.77 9.72 -3.48
N SER A 77 1.19 9.06 -2.50
CA SER A 77 1.62 9.13 -1.11
C SER A 77 1.91 7.75 -0.56
N MET A 78 2.81 7.68 0.39
CA MET A 78 3.23 6.44 1.03
C MET A 78 3.07 6.53 2.54
N ALA A 79 2.89 5.39 3.16
CA ALA A 79 2.86 5.32 4.62
C ALA A 79 3.43 3.98 5.12
N HIS A 80 3.82 3.97 6.39
CA HIS A 80 4.37 2.79 7.06
C HIS A 80 3.92 2.67 8.51
N THR A 81 4.20 1.52 9.12
CA THR A 81 4.11 1.30 10.56
C THR A 81 5.46 0.81 11.05
N ASP A 82 6.18 1.64 11.82
CA ASP A 82 7.49 1.31 12.40
C ASP A 82 8.45 0.66 11.37
N ASN A 83 8.58 1.26 10.18
CA ASN A 83 9.33 0.67 9.05
C ASN A 83 9.82 1.75 8.07
N LEU A 84 10.39 2.84 8.61
CA LEU A 84 10.80 4.00 7.80
C LEU A 84 11.85 3.63 6.75
N GLU A 85 12.87 2.85 7.13
CA GLU A 85 13.95 2.44 6.21
C GLU A 85 13.38 1.72 4.97
N ALA A 86 12.50 0.75 5.17
CA ALA A 86 11.87 0.06 4.05
C ALA A 86 10.90 0.94 3.24
N ALA A 87 10.32 1.96 3.87
CA ALA A 87 9.49 2.95 3.18
C ALA A 87 10.33 3.88 2.30
N GLU A 88 11.50 4.30 2.77
CA GLU A 88 12.45 5.10 1.98
C GLU A 88 12.98 4.32 0.78
N GLU A 89 13.38 3.06 0.97
CA GLU A 89 13.75 2.18 -0.16
C GLU A 89 12.59 2.03 -1.15
N PHE A 90 11.38 1.87 -0.66
CA PHE A 90 10.21 1.72 -1.51
C PHE A 90 9.87 3.01 -2.28
N ARG A 91 10.13 4.19 -1.69
CA ARG A 91 9.99 5.47 -2.40
C ARG A 91 10.91 5.54 -3.62
N GLU A 92 12.16 5.10 -3.51
CA GLU A 92 13.09 5.05 -4.64
C GLU A 92 12.57 4.12 -5.75
N GLU A 93 11.99 2.97 -5.40
CA GLU A 93 11.37 2.08 -6.38
C GLU A 93 10.16 2.73 -7.07
N VAL A 94 9.34 3.48 -6.32
CA VAL A 94 8.19 4.24 -6.85
C VAL A 94 8.68 5.33 -7.79
N LEU A 95 9.67 6.13 -7.41
CA LEU A 95 10.23 7.19 -8.27
C LEU A 95 10.79 6.63 -9.59
N ASN A 96 11.46 5.48 -9.54
CA ASN A 96 11.96 4.82 -10.74
C ASN A 96 10.82 4.31 -11.65
N ALA A 97 9.70 3.91 -11.08
CA ALA A 97 8.54 3.41 -11.82
C ALA A 97 7.67 4.53 -12.44
N PHE A 98 7.79 5.76 -11.90
CA PHE A 98 7.04 6.94 -12.33
C PHE A 98 7.98 8.12 -12.63
N PRO A 99 8.62 8.15 -13.84
CA PRO A 99 9.69 9.11 -14.15
C PRO A 99 9.28 10.59 -14.11
N GLY A 100 7.99 10.89 -14.05
CA GLY A 100 7.47 12.26 -13.92
C GLY A 100 7.44 12.78 -12.49
N LEU A 101 7.64 11.91 -11.48
CA LEU A 101 7.64 12.28 -10.07
C LEU A 101 9.02 12.68 -9.59
N LYS A 102 9.07 13.65 -8.69
CA LYS A 102 10.26 14.00 -7.93
C LYS A 102 10.15 13.44 -6.51
N ALA A 103 11.29 13.31 -5.82
CA ALA A 103 11.31 12.82 -4.44
C ALA A 103 10.45 13.67 -3.50
N GLU A 104 10.39 14.98 -3.72
CA GLU A 104 9.58 15.94 -2.98
C GLU A 104 8.07 15.78 -3.20
N ASP A 105 7.66 15.11 -4.31
CA ASP A 105 6.25 14.88 -4.64
C ASP A 105 5.69 13.61 -3.97
N VAL A 106 6.55 12.78 -3.38
CA VAL A 106 6.15 11.52 -2.73
C VAL A 106 6.42 11.60 -1.23
N GLU A 107 5.39 11.96 -0.49
CA GLU A 107 5.46 12.01 0.97
C GLU A 107 5.45 10.61 1.57
N ILE A 108 6.24 10.42 2.63
CA ILE A 108 6.20 9.24 3.50
C ILE A 108 5.66 9.67 4.85
N ASN A 109 4.59 9.02 5.30
CA ASN A 109 3.94 9.31 6.56
C ASN A 109 3.88 8.07 7.46
N ASP A 110 3.85 8.27 8.76
CA ASP A 110 3.43 7.24 9.71
C ASP A 110 1.93 7.02 9.58
N LEU A 111 1.50 5.76 9.55
CA LEU A 111 0.08 5.45 9.72
C LEU A 111 -0.38 5.88 11.12
N SER A 112 -1.56 6.48 11.20
CA SER A 112 -2.11 6.93 12.48
C SER A 112 -2.16 5.79 13.51
N LEU A 113 -2.08 6.13 14.79
CA LEU A 113 -2.09 5.14 15.87
C LEU A 113 -3.32 4.23 15.79
N SER A 114 -4.49 4.78 15.46
CA SER A 114 -5.74 4.02 15.32
C SER A 114 -5.69 2.97 14.21
N VAL A 115 -4.92 3.21 13.14
CA VAL A 115 -4.70 2.26 12.05
C VAL A 115 -3.56 1.30 12.42
N SER A 116 -2.46 1.81 12.95
CA SER A 116 -1.27 1.03 13.28
C SER A 116 -1.55 -0.09 14.29
N CYS A 117 -2.40 0.15 15.29
CA CYS A 117 -2.77 -0.88 16.28
C CYS A 117 -3.55 -2.06 15.66
N HIS A 118 -4.20 -1.87 14.50
CA HIS A 118 -4.88 -2.94 13.79
C HIS A 118 -4.01 -3.60 12.72
N ILE A 119 -3.07 -2.88 12.13
CA ILE A 119 -2.19 -3.37 11.06
C ILE A 119 -0.94 -4.07 11.63
N GLY A 120 -0.42 -3.55 12.75
CA GLY A 120 0.83 -3.99 13.34
C GLY A 120 2.07 -3.37 12.67
N PRO A 121 3.27 -3.63 13.22
CA PRO A 121 4.51 -3.10 12.68
C PRO A 121 4.87 -3.73 11.32
N GLY A 122 5.74 -3.07 10.56
CA GLY A 122 6.30 -3.59 9.32
C GLY A 122 5.43 -3.40 8.08
N ALA A 123 4.31 -2.69 8.18
CA ALA A 123 3.45 -2.44 7.01
C ALA A 123 4.03 -1.35 6.11
N LEU A 124 3.76 -1.49 4.81
CA LEU A 124 4.00 -0.48 3.78
C LEU A 124 2.71 -0.24 2.99
N ALA A 125 2.39 1.01 2.75
CA ALA A 125 1.25 1.44 1.95
C ALA A 125 1.68 2.41 0.86
N VAL A 126 0.96 2.40 -0.25
CA VAL A 126 1.05 3.39 -1.32
C VAL A 126 -0.36 3.71 -1.80
N THR A 127 -0.62 4.96 -2.09
CA THR A 127 -1.90 5.45 -2.58
C THR A 127 -1.69 6.33 -3.80
N CYS A 128 -2.71 6.39 -4.66
CA CYS A 128 -2.82 7.41 -5.69
C CYS A 128 -4.17 8.12 -5.51
N SER A 129 -4.14 9.43 -5.52
CA SER A 129 -5.32 10.28 -5.41
C SER A 129 -5.27 11.41 -6.43
N VAL A 130 -6.42 12.05 -6.63
CA VAL A 130 -6.54 13.23 -7.50
C VAL A 130 -6.70 14.46 -6.62
N CYS A 131 -5.86 15.48 -6.83
CA CYS A 131 -6.10 16.79 -6.23
C CYS A 131 -7.27 17.47 -6.93
N GLU A 132 -8.25 17.94 -6.14
CA GLU A 132 -9.24 18.90 -6.62
C GLU A 132 -8.59 20.28 -6.75
N GLU A 133 -9.03 21.06 -7.74
CA GLU A 133 -8.60 22.45 -7.91
C GLU A 133 -9.10 23.34 -6.77
#